data_9965929f494c24e3cec8d2616ffc14f8
#
_entry.id   9965929f494c24e3cec8d2616ffc14f8
#
_cell.length_a   1.000
_cell.length_b   1.000
_cell.length_c   1.000
_cell.angle_alpha   90.00
_cell.angle_beta   90.00
_cell.angle_gamma   90.00
#
_symmetry.space_group_name_H-M   'P 1'
#
loop_
_entity.id
_entity.type
_entity.pdbx_description
1 polymer ?
#
loop_
_entity_poly.entity_id
_entity_poly.type
_entity_poly.pdbx_seq_one_letter_code
_entity_poly.pdbx_strand_id
1 'polypeptide(L)'
;MDAEFVTNFDALYIIIFQIIVSSVVMRMKPLKSMISGFLVCSIGMALTLFSQNVLFTLVAILIFSLGEMAGSPKITEYIGRIAPHDKKALYMGYSFIPVFIGNVFAGIISGVVYQNMADKVMITRQFVAEKGLHLPDGLSNNAYFEHVAQQVNLTPHELTNLLWNEYSPSNIWMVILAIGLGTTLLLYIYDRVINKTKR
;
A
#
# COMPACT_ATOMS: atom_id res chain seq x y z
N MET A 1 -11.26 -14.34 8.84
CA MET A 1 -11.14 -14.11 7.40
C MET A 1 -9.66 -14.15 7.08
N ASP A 2 -9.26 -14.95 6.12
CA ASP A 2 -7.85 -15.03 5.73
C ASP A 2 -7.42 -13.74 5.02
N ALA A 3 -6.19 -13.29 5.26
CA ALA A 3 -5.66 -12.04 4.71
C ALA A 3 -5.71 -12.03 3.17
N GLU A 4 -5.43 -13.18 2.54
CA GLU A 4 -5.52 -13.37 1.09
C GLU A 4 -6.93 -13.12 0.53
N PHE A 5 -7.96 -13.48 1.30
CA PHE A 5 -9.34 -13.23 0.88
C PHE A 5 -9.68 -11.73 0.91
N VAL A 6 -9.14 -11.01 1.89
CA VAL A 6 -9.36 -9.56 2.02
C VAL A 6 -8.72 -8.79 0.85
N THR A 7 -7.53 -9.19 0.42
CA THR A 7 -6.85 -8.55 -0.71
C THR A 7 -7.57 -8.75 -2.05
N ASN A 8 -8.30 -9.85 -2.23
CA ASN A 8 -9.09 -10.10 -3.44
C ASN A 8 -10.27 -9.13 -3.62
N PHE A 9 -10.69 -8.43 -2.56
CA PHE A 9 -11.74 -7.40 -2.69
C PHE A 9 -11.32 -6.22 -3.55
N ASP A 10 -10.03 -5.91 -3.65
CA ASP A 10 -9.54 -4.90 -4.56
C ASP A 10 -9.90 -5.23 -6.02
N ALA A 11 -9.59 -6.44 -6.47
CA ALA A 11 -9.94 -6.91 -7.81
C ALA A 11 -11.47 -6.90 -8.04
N LEU A 12 -12.25 -7.27 -7.03
CA LEU A 12 -13.71 -7.25 -7.10
C LEU A 12 -14.24 -5.81 -7.28
N TYR A 13 -13.73 -4.85 -6.51
CA TYR A 13 -14.11 -3.45 -6.63
C TYR A 13 -13.72 -2.88 -7.99
N ILE A 14 -12.55 -3.24 -8.52
CA ILE A 14 -12.14 -2.84 -9.88
C ILE A 14 -13.15 -3.35 -10.91
N ILE A 15 -13.52 -4.62 -10.87
CA ILE A 15 -14.49 -5.21 -11.81
C ILE A 15 -15.82 -4.47 -11.75
N ILE A 16 -16.32 -4.16 -10.56
CA ILE A 16 -17.65 -3.52 -10.39
C ILE A 16 -17.62 -2.05 -10.78
N PHE A 17 -16.60 -1.29 -10.38
CA PHE A 17 -16.59 0.17 -10.47
C PHE A 17 -15.78 0.72 -11.65
N GLN A 18 -14.99 -0.10 -12.36
CA GLN A 18 -14.10 0.35 -13.43
C GLN A 18 -14.83 1.18 -14.50
N ILE A 19 -16.01 0.76 -14.94
CA ILE A 19 -16.77 1.46 -15.98
C ILE A 19 -17.22 2.84 -15.49
N ILE A 20 -17.70 2.93 -14.25
CA ILE A 20 -18.18 4.16 -13.63
C ILE A 20 -17.02 5.15 -13.47
N VAL A 21 -15.92 4.70 -12.86
CA VAL A 21 -14.73 5.54 -12.64
C VAL A 21 -14.14 5.98 -13.97
N SER A 22 -13.99 5.07 -14.94
CA SER A 22 -13.47 5.40 -16.26
C SER A 22 -14.32 6.47 -16.98
N SER A 23 -15.64 6.43 -16.86
CA SER A 23 -16.52 7.44 -17.48
C SER A 23 -16.30 8.86 -16.94
N VAL A 24 -16.00 8.97 -15.65
CA VAL A 24 -15.65 10.24 -14.99
C VAL A 24 -14.25 10.69 -15.40
N VAL A 25 -13.29 9.78 -15.33
CA VAL A 25 -11.87 10.04 -15.52
C VAL A 25 -11.51 10.34 -16.98
N MET A 26 -12.27 9.81 -17.96
CA MET A 26 -12.07 10.13 -19.40
C MET A 26 -12.15 11.63 -19.70
N ARG A 27 -12.92 12.38 -18.93
CA ARG A 27 -13.06 13.84 -19.11
C ARG A 27 -11.90 14.64 -18.49
N MET A 28 -11.06 14.00 -17.70
CA MET A 28 -9.94 14.65 -16.99
C MET A 28 -8.66 14.60 -17.82
N LYS A 29 -7.83 15.65 -17.69
CA LYS A 29 -6.46 15.63 -18.22
C LYS A 29 -5.66 14.52 -17.53
N PRO A 30 -4.81 13.76 -18.23
CA PRO A 30 -4.10 12.61 -17.65
C PRO A 30 -3.36 12.94 -16.35
N LEU A 31 -2.55 14.00 -16.33
CA LEU A 31 -1.81 14.38 -15.10
C LEU A 31 -2.72 14.73 -13.93
N LYS A 32 -3.84 15.44 -14.17
CA LYS A 32 -4.79 15.75 -13.08
C LYS A 32 -5.45 14.50 -12.53
N SER A 33 -5.79 13.56 -13.39
CA SER A 33 -6.36 12.29 -12.99
C SER A 33 -5.36 11.44 -12.20
N MET A 34 -4.10 11.40 -12.63
CA MET A 34 -3.03 10.73 -11.89
C MET A 34 -2.85 11.33 -10.49
N ILE A 35 -2.76 12.67 -10.39
CA ILE A 35 -2.61 13.36 -9.10
C ILE A 35 -3.78 13.04 -8.17
N SER A 36 -5.02 13.15 -8.65
CA SER A 36 -6.21 12.83 -7.84
C SER A 36 -6.28 11.35 -7.48
N GLY A 37 -5.94 10.46 -8.41
CA GLY A 37 -5.92 9.01 -8.20
C GLY A 37 -4.92 8.62 -7.11
N PHE A 38 -3.67 9.06 -7.21
CA PHE A 38 -2.64 8.77 -6.20
C PHE A 38 -2.96 9.38 -4.83
N LEU A 39 -3.59 10.57 -4.80
CA LEU A 39 -4.05 11.15 -3.54
C LEU A 39 -5.12 10.28 -2.89
N VAL A 40 -6.11 9.83 -3.65
CA VAL A 40 -7.19 8.96 -3.16
C VAL A 40 -6.62 7.61 -2.70
N CYS A 41 -5.69 7.00 -3.46
CA CYS A 41 -4.97 5.79 -3.03
C CYS A 41 -4.28 5.99 -1.67
N SER A 42 -3.56 7.10 -1.53
CA SER A 42 -2.83 7.41 -0.28
C SER A 42 -3.76 7.55 0.91
N ILE A 43 -4.92 8.20 0.72
CA ILE A 43 -5.96 8.34 1.75
C ILE A 43 -6.58 6.97 2.07
N GLY A 44 -6.90 6.16 1.06
CA GLY A 44 -7.43 4.81 1.23
C GLY A 44 -6.52 3.96 2.11
N MET A 45 -5.22 3.93 1.80
CA MET A 45 -4.21 3.22 2.61
C MET A 45 -4.11 3.78 4.03
N ALA A 46 -4.14 5.11 4.19
CA ALA A 46 -4.03 5.75 5.50
C ALA A 46 -5.22 5.43 6.43
N LEU A 47 -6.39 5.15 5.90
CA LEU A 47 -7.54 4.77 6.71
C LEU A 47 -7.29 3.49 7.50
N THR A 48 -6.46 2.58 7.01
CA THR A 48 -6.11 1.35 7.74
C THR A 48 -5.33 1.59 9.04
N LEU A 49 -4.77 2.81 9.23
CA LEU A 49 -4.16 3.24 10.50
C LEU A 49 -5.13 3.23 11.68
N PHE A 50 -6.41 3.52 11.43
CA PHE A 50 -7.36 3.88 12.47
C PHE A 50 -8.15 2.70 13.02
N SER A 51 -8.14 1.53 12.39
CA SER A 51 -8.98 0.44 12.85
C SER A 51 -8.46 -0.94 12.42
N GLN A 52 -8.57 -1.90 13.35
CA GLN A 52 -8.39 -3.33 13.09
C GLN A 52 -9.69 -4.02 12.59
N ASN A 53 -10.76 -3.25 12.38
CA ASN A 53 -12.04 -3.82 11.96
C ASN A 53 -12.01 -4.17 10.47
N VAL A 54 -12.35 -5.42 10.14
CA VAL A 54 -12.37 -5.94 8.77
C VAL A 54 -13.29 -5.13 7.85
N LEU A 55 -14.46 -4.72 8.32
CA LEU A 55 -15.38 -3.90 7.52
C LEU A 55 -14.78 -2.54 7.18
N PHE A 56 -14.09 -1.93 8.14
CA PHE A 56 -13.39 -0.67 7.92
C PHE A 56 -12.24 -0.83 6.92
N THR A 57 -11.50 -1.95 7.01
CA THR A 57 -10.46 -2.29 6.03
C THR A 57 -11.03 -2.47 4.62
N LEU A 58 -12.19 -3.10 4.47
CA LEU A 58 -12.86 -3.23 3.17
C LEU A 58 -13.24 -1.87 2.57
N VAL A 59 -13.70 -0.93 3.40
CA VAL A 59 -13.97 0.45 2.94
C VAL A 59 -12.66 1.16 2.55
N ALA A 60 -11.59 0.97 3.30
CA ALA A 60 -10.27 1.51 2.98
C ALA A 60 -9.75 0.98 1.63
N ILE A 61 -9.89 -0.33 1.38
CA ILE A 61 -9.56 -0.96 0.09
C ILE A 61 -10.44 -0.40 -1.03
N LEU A 62 -11.74 -0.22 -0.81
CA LEU A 62 -12.62 0.40 -1.81
C LEU A 62 -12.12 1.79 -2.22
N ILE A 63 -11.77 2.63 -1.25
CA ILE A 63 -11.25 3.98 -1.53
C ILE A 63 -9.91 3.90 -2.28
N PHE A 64 -9.04 2.98 -1.90
CA PHE A 64 -7.79 2.71 -2.61
C PHE A 64 -8.04 2.30 -4.07
N SER A 65 -8.93 1.32 -4.31
CA SER A 65 -9.29 0.83 -5.65
C SER A 65 -9.86 1.94 -6.54
N LEU A 66 -10.69 2.84 -5.98
CA LEU A 66 -11.20 4.00 -6.73
C LEU A 66 -10.06 4.93 -7.19
N GLY A 67 -9.07 5.16 -6.33
CA GLY A 67 -7.88 5.93 -6.66
C GLY A 67 -7.03 5.25 -7.73
N GLU A 68 -6.82 3.95 -7.62
CA GLU A 68 -6.06 3.15 -8.59
C GLU A 68 -6.71 3.18 -9.97
N MET A 69 -8.00 2.93 -10.07
CA MET A 69 -8.76 3.02 -11.32
C MET A 69 -8.68 4.41 -11.97
N ALA A 70 -8.58 5.46 -11.16
CA ALA A 70 -8.47 6.82 -11.66
C ALA A 70 -7.05 7.18 -12.13
N GLY A 71 -6.01 6.62 -11.49
CA GLY A 71 -4.60 6.97 -11.72
C GLY A 71 -3.89 6.10 -12.73
N SER A 72 -3.93 4.78 -12.54
CA SER A 72 -3.08 3.81 -13.26
C SER A 72 -3.28 3.82 -14.79
N PRO A 73 -4.49 3.81 -15.36
CA PRO A 73 -4.66 3.85 -16.81
C PRO A 73 -4.16 5.13 -17.45
N LYS A 74 -4.13 6.22 -16.68
CA LYS A 74 -3.71 7.55 -17.16
C LYS A 74 -2.20 7.69 -17.33
N ILE A 75 -1.41 6.84 -16.70
CA ILE A 75 0.04 6.78 -16.91
C ILE A 75 0.32 6.42 -18.37
N THR A 76 -0.25 5.33 -18.83
CA THR A 76 -0.10 4.85 -20.21
C THR A 76 -0.67 5.84 -21.24
N GLU A 77 -1.83 6.44 -20.93
CA GLU A 77 -2.43 7.49 -21.77
C GLU A 77 -1.50 8.70 -21.87
N TYR A 78 -0.92 9.16 -20.77
CA TYR A 78 0.01 10.29 -20.74
C TYR A 78 1.24 10.03 -21.58
N ILE A 79 1.88 8.87 -21.41
CA ILE A 79 3.06 8.48 -22.19
C ILE A 79 2.73 8.41 -23.68
N GLY A 80 1.58 7.81 -24.03
CA GLY A 80 1.14 7.75 -25.42
C GLY A 80 0.85 9.11 -26.06
N ARG A 81 0.52 10.14 -25.26
CA ARG A 81 0.32 11.52 -25.74
C ARG A 81 1.61 12.31 -25.95
N ILE A 82 2.65 12.04 -25.13
CA ILE A 82 3.92 12.75 -25.25
C ILE A 82 4.90 12.09 -26.22
N ALA A 83 4.67 10.82 -26.57
CA ALA A 83 5.51 10.05 -27.46
C ALA A 83 5.42 10.56 -28.89
N PRO A 84 6.55 10.74 -29.62
CA PRO A 84 6.56 10.99 -31.07
C PRO A 84 5.84 9.87 -31.83
N HIS A 85 5.16 10.22 -32.92
CA HIS A 85 4.34 9.25 -33.67
C HIS A 85 5.13 8.05 -34.17
N ASP A 86 6.35 8.26 -34.64
CA ASP A 86 7.27 7.24 -35.18
C ASP A 86 7.91 6.35 -34.08
N LYS A 87 7.86 6.78 -32.82
CA LYS A 87 8.50 6.09 -31.66
C LYS A 87 7.51 5.68 -30.59
N LYS A 88 6.22 5.72 -30.85
CA LYS A 88 5.19 5.47 -29.85
C LYS A 88 5.34 4.12 -29.16
N ALA A 89 5.60 3.05 -29.93
CA ALA A 89 5.80 1.70 -29.38
C ALA A 89 7.02 1.64 -28.44
N LEU A 90 8.11 2.33 -28.79
CA LEU A 90 9.32 2.39 -27.96
C LEU A 90 9.06 3.10 -26.62
N TYR A 91 8.36 4.24 -26.64
CA TYR A 91 7.99 4.97 -25.41
C TYR A 91 7.04 4.17 -24.53
N MET A 92 6.11 3.42 -25.13
CA MET A 92 5.25 2.50 -24.38
C MET A 92 6.06 1.40 -23.71
N GLY A 93 7.07 0.85 -24.37
CA GLY A 93 8.03 -0.07 -23.76
C GLY A 93 8.78 0.55 -22.58
N TYR A 94 9.26 1.79 -22.73
CA TYR A 94 9.93 2.50 -21.64
C TYR A 94 9.05 2.78 -20.42
N SER A 95 7.73 2.78 -20.58
CA SER A 95 6.80 2.95 -19.44
C SER A 95 6.93 1.85 -18.38
N PHE A 96 7.48 0.69 -18.74
CA PHE A 96 7.73 -0.40 -17.79
C PHE A 96 8.97 -0.20 -16.93
N ILE A 97 9.91 0.69 -17.31
CA ILE A 97 11.11 0.97 -16.51
C ILE A 97 10.74 1.52 -15.11
N PRO A 98 9.90 2.56 -14.98
CA PRO A 98 9.44 3.01 -13.67
C PRO A 98 8.69 1.93 -12.87
N VAL A 99 7.92 1.08 -13.54
CA VAL A 99 7.21 -0.03 -12.90
C VAL A 99 8.21 -1.04 -12.30
N PHE A 100 9.24 -1.40 -13.07
CA PHE A 100 10.32 -2.27 -12.57
C PHE A 100 11.02 -1.67 -11.35
N ILE A 101 11.42 -0.40 -11.43
CA ILE A 101 12.07 0.31 -10.32
C ILE A 101 11.12 0.35 -9.10
N GLY A 102 9.84 0.65 -9.31
CA GLY A 102 8.83 0.65 -8.27
C GLY A 102 8.69 -0.70 -7.58
N ASN A 103 8.69 -1.81 -8.32
CA ASN A 103 8.63 -3.16 -7.77
C ASN A 103 9.87 -3.51 -6.94
N VAL A 104 11.07 -3.07 -7.34
CA VAL A 104 12.29 -3.23 -6.54
C VAL A 104 12.18 -2.49 -5.20
N PHE A 105 11.74 -1.23 -5.22
CA PHE A 105 11.52 -0.46 -3.99
C PHE A 105 10.40 -1.06 -3.13
N ALA A 106 9.31 -1.53 -3.73
CA ALA A 106 8.23 -2.22 -3.01
C ALA A 106 8.75 -3.48 -2.32
N GLY A 107 9.63 -4.25 -2.97
CA GLY A 107 10.29 -5.41 -2.38
C GLY A 107 11.16 -5.05 -1.16
N ILE A 108 11.92 -3.96 -1.24
CA ILE A 108 12.73 -3.46 -0.12
C ILE A 108 11.84 -3.01 1.05
N ILE A 109 10.79 -2.24 0.77
CA ILE A 109 9.84 -1.77 1.78
C ILE A 109 9.13 -2.95 2.43
N SER A 110 8.65 -3.90 1.63
CA SER A 110 7.99 -5.11 2.12
C SER A 110 8.96 -6.01 2.92
N GLY A 111 10.20 -6.20 2.46
CA GLY A 111 11.17 -7.05 3.14
C GLY A 111 11.72 -6.43 4.41
N VAL A 112 12.11 -5.17 4.40
CA VAL A 112 12.82 -4.53 5.52
C VAL A 112 11.85 -3.78 6.44
N VAL A 113 11.04 -2.91 5.88
CA VAL A 113 10.17 -2.02 6.69
C VAL A 113 9.02 -2.81 7.31
N TYR A 114 8.33 -3.62 6.52
CA TYR A 114 7.23 -4.46 7.03
C TYR A 114 7.73 -5.45 8.08
N GLN A 115 8.83 -6.13 7.80
CA GLN A 115 9.38 -7.15 8.70
C GLN A 115 9.74 -6.55 10.08
N ASN A 116 10.33 -5.36 10.09
CA ASN A 116 10.74 -4.72 11.36
C ASN A 116 9.59 -4.00 12.08
N MET A 117 8.55 -3.55 11.37
CA MET A 117 7.50 -2.73 11.95
C MET A 117 6.17 -3.45 12.17
N ALA A 118 5.86 -4.46 11.35
CA ALA A 118 4.51 -5.04 11.31
C ALA A 118 4.47 -6.57 11.31
N ASP A 119 5.60 -7.25 11.10
CA ASP A 119 5.63 -8.71 11.13
C ASP A 119 5.39 -9.24 12.54
N LYS A 120 4.33 -10.02 12.69
CA LYS A 120 3.87 -10.57 13.97
C LYS A 120 4.97 -11.37 14.68
N VAL A 121 5.74 -12.16 13.93
CA VAL A 121 6.78 -13.04 14.49
C VAL A 121 7.96 -12.22 14.96
N MET A 122 8.40 -11.23 14.18
CA MET A 122 9.51 -10.36 14.54
C MET A 122 9.17 -9.51 15.76
N ILE A 123 7.98 -8.92 15.81
CA ILE A 123 7.50 -8.18 17.00
C ILE A 123 7.45 -9.09 18.22
N THR A 124 6.97 -10.33 18.06
CA THR A 124 6.96 -11.30 19.19
C THR A 124 8.37 -11.63 19.65
N ARG A 125 9.33 -11.79 18.74
CA ARG A 125 10.75 -12.03 19.11
C ARG A 125 11.37 -10.84 19.82
N GLN A 126 11.06 -9.62 19.41
CA GLN A 126 11.48 -8.41 20.08
C GLN A 126 10.92 -8.35 21.50
N PHE A 127 9.62 -8.61 21.67
CA PHE A 127 8.98 -8.69 22.98
C PHE A 127 9.65 -9.72 23.89
N VAL A 128 9.94 -10.92 23.37
CA VAL A 128 10.64 -11.98 24.10
C VAL A 128 12.03 -11.54 24.57
N ALA A 129 12.78 -10.86 23.69
CA ALA A 129 14.11 -10.35 24.03
C ALA A 129 14.03 -9.26 25.11
N GLU A 130 13.08 -8.32 25.01
CA GLU A 130 12.89 -7.24 25.98
C GLU A 130 12.43 -7.73 27.35
N LYS A 131 11.59 -8.78 27.38
CA LYS A 131 11.11 -9.38 28.64
C LYS A 131 12.07 -10.47 29.22
N GLY A 132 13.14 -10.79 28.50
CA GLY A 132 14.10 -11.82 28.91
C GLY A 132 13.49 -13.23 29.00
N LEU A 133 12.49 -13.53 28.16
CA LEU A 133 11.84 -14.84 28.11
C LEU A 133 12.73 -15.85 27.39
N HIS A 134 12.75 -17.09 27.88
CA HIS A 134 13.45 -18.19 27.23
C HIS A 134 12.46 -19.17 26.60
N LEU A 135 12.59 -19.39 25.30
CA LEU A 135 11.79 -20.34 24.56
C LEU A 135 12.66 -21.47 23.99
N PRO A 136 12.09 -22.67 23.79
CA PRO A 136 12.77 -23.75 23.11
C PRO A 136 13.13 -23.40 21.67
N ASP A 137 14.29 -23.88 21.22
CA ASP A 137 14.69 -23.72 19.82
C ASP A 137 13.88 -24.64 18.88
N GLY A 138 13.76 -24.25 17.61
CA GLY A 138 13.15 -25.08 16.58
C GLY A 138 11.62 -25.04 16.49
N LEU A 139 10.97 -24.13 17.21
CA LEU A 139 9.52 -23.95 17.13
C LEU A 139 9.11 -23.34 15.78
N SER A 140 7.98 -23.81 15.23
CA SER A 140 7.32 -23.11 14.13
C SER A 140 6.82 -21.73 14.58
N ASN A 141 6.62 -20.80 13.65
CA ASN A 141 6.19 -19.43 13.98
C ASN A 141 4.89 -19.39 14.81
N ASN A 142 3.93 -20.26 14.51
CA ASN A 142 2.69 -20.34 15.28
C ASN A 142 2.90 -20.91 16.67
N ALA A 143 3.67 -22.01 16.78
CA ALA A 143 4.01 -22.59 18.08
C ALA A 143 4.82 -21.62 18.93
N TYR A 144 5.75 -20.86 18.34
CA TYR A 144 6.49 -19.81 19.02
C TYR A 144 5.58 -18.77 19.66
N PHE A 145 4.62 -18.26 18.89
CA PHE A 145 3.64 -17.27 19.36
C PHE A 145 2.75 -17.81 20.48
N GLU A 146 2.27 -19.05 20.35
CA GLU A 146 1.43 -19.72 21.38
C GLU A 146 2.22 -19.95 22.68
N HIS A 147 3.48 -20.39 22.59
CA HIS A 147 4.33 -20.57 23.75
C HIS A 147 4.58 -19.24 24.49
N VAL A 148 4.81 -18.14 23.75
CA VAL A 148 4.94 -16.81 24.36
C VAL A 148 3.66 -16.43 25.09
N ALA A 149 2.50 -16.62 24.46
CA ALA A 149 1.22 -16.33 25.08
C ALA A 149 1.03 -17.11 26.40
N GLN A 150 1.37 -18.40 26.40
CA GLN A 150 1.32 -19.26 27.60
C GLN A 150 2.28 -18.79 28.70
N GLN A 151 3.54 -18.42 28.35
CA GLN A 151 4.51 -17.97 29.35
C GLN A 151 4.10 -16.67 30.05
N VAL A 152 3.41 -15.78 29.34
CA VAL A 152 2.92 -14.51 29.88
C VAL A 152 1.50 -14.62 30.45
N ASN A 153 0.93 -15.84 30.51
CA ASN A 153 -0.44 -16.13 30.96
C ASN A 153 -1.52 -15.35 30.21
N LEU A 154 -1.36 -15.18 28.90
CA LEU A 154 -2.32 -14.51 27.99
C LEU A 154 -2.85 -15.51 26.98
N THR A 155 -4.05 -15.25 26.49
CA THR A 155 -4.54 -15.92 25.29
C THR A 155 -3.82 -15.37 24.04
N PRO A 156 -3.76 -16.11 22.90
CA PRO A 156 -3.19 -15.60 21.67
C PRO A 156 -3.80 -14.29 21.18
N HIS A 157 -5.07 -14.07 21.46
CA HIS A 157 -5.78 -12.83 21.12
C HIS A 157 -5.34 -11.67 22.01
N GLU A 158 -5.21 -11.88 23.32
CA GLU A 158 -4.75 -10.86 24.26
C GLU A 158 -3.30 -10.50 24.01
N LEU A 159 -2.42 -11.47 23.71
CA LEU A 159 -1.06 -11.20 23.31
C LEU A 159 -1.01 -10.36 22.01
N THR A 160 -1.86 -10.68 21.03
CA THR A 160 -1.93 -9.86 19.80
C THR A 160 -2.31 -8.42 20.12
N ASN A 161 -3.29 -8.19 20.97
CA ASN A 161 -3.72 -6.84 21.38
C ASN A 161 -2.63 -6.11 22.17
N LEU A 162 -1.91 -6.80 23.04
CA LEU A 162 -0.79 -6.24 23.79
C LEU A 162 0.31 -5.78 22.83
N LEU A 163 0.76 -6.66 21.94
CA LEU A 163 1.80 -6.34 20.96
C LEU A 163 1.37 -5.21 20.02
N TRP A 164 0.09 -5.18 19.61
CA TRP A 164 -0.45 -4.11 18.80
C TRP A 164 -0.38 -2.75 19.47
N ASN A 165 -0.71 -2.69 20.75
CA ASN A 165 -0.69 -1.44 21.53
C ASN A 165 0.73 -1.00 21.87
N GLU A 166 1.62 -1.94 22.19
CA GLU A 166 3.00 -1.64 22.62
C GLU A 166 3.91 -1.27 21.43
N TYR A 167 3.81 -2.00 20.30
CA TYR A 167 4.68 -1.81 19.14
C TYR A 167 4.04 -1.03 17.99
N SER A 168 2.73 -0.78 18.04
CA SER A 168 1.99 -0.02 17.03
C SER A 168 2.31 -0.41 15.57
N PRO A 169 2.12 -1.68 15.16
CA PRO A 169 2.48 -2.16 13.82
C PRO A 169 1.75 -1.43 12.70
N SER A 170 0.63 -0.77 13.00
CA SER A 170 -0.09 0.10 12.07
C SER A 170 0.75 1.28 11.54
N ASN A 171 1.83 1.66 12.25
CA ASN A 171 2.70 2.78 11.83
C ASN A 171 3.33 2.57 10.45
N ILE A 172 3.39 1.33 9.93
CA ILE A 172 3.82 1.07 8.55
C ILE A 172 2.96 1.83 7.54
N TRP A 173 1.68 2.01 7.82
CA TRP A 173 0.79 2.75 6.93
C TRP A 173 1.13 4.24 6.86
N MET A 174 1.77 4.81 7.88
CA MET A 174 2.32 6.17 7.82
C MET A 174 3.46 6.29 6.81
N VAL A 175 4.30 5.27 6.71
CA VAL A 175 5.37 5.23 5.69
C VAL A 175 4.76 5.21 4.29
N ILE A 176 3.75 4.36 4.08
CA ILE A 176 3.06 4.25 2.79
C ILE A 176 2.33 5.57 2.46
N LEU A 177 1.66 6.18 3.44
CA LEU A 177 1.04 7.49 3.28
C LEU A 177 2.05 8.57 2.88
N ALA A 178 3.20 8.61 3.55
CA ALA A 178 4.25 9.59 3.24
C ALA A 178 4.78 9.42 1.80
N ILE A 179 4.99 8.18 1.34
CA ILE A 179 5.39 7.88 -0.04
C ILE A 179 4.30 8.33 -1.02
N GLY A 180 3.04 8.01 -0.75
CA GLY A 180 1.92 8.37 -1.60
C GLY A 180 1.70 9.87 -1.72
N LEU A 181 1.76 10.60 -0.58
CA LEU A 181 1.68 12.06 -0.57
C LEU A 181 2.89 12.71 -1.25
N GLY A 182 4.10 12.17 -1.03
CA GLY A 182 5.32 12.62 -1.70
C GLY A 182 5.21 12.47 -3.22
N THR A 183 4.75 11.33 -3.70
CA THR A 183 4.50 11.08 -5.13
C THR A 183 3.45 12.04 -5.69
N THR A 184 2.35 12.24 -4.97
CA THR A 184 1.29 13.19 -5.37
C THR A 184 1.82 14.61 -5.48
N LEU A 185 2.64 15.04 -4.52
CA LEU A 185 3.27 16.37 -4.52
C LEU A 185 4.25 16.54 -5.69
N LEU A 186 5.08 15.54 -5.96
CA LEU A 186 6.01 15.57 -7.10
C LEU A 186 5.27 15.67 -8.43
N LEU A 187 4.20 14.90 -8.61
CA LEU A 187 3.34 15.00 -9.81
C LEU A 187 2.66 16.36 -9.92
N TYR A 188 2.21 16.94 -8.82
CA TYR A 188 1.62 18.27 -8.82
C TYR A 188 2.63 19.35 -9.22
N ILE A 189 3.85 19.29 -8.68
CA ILE A 189 4.93 20.22 -9.05
C ILE A 189 5.26 20.06 -10.54
N TYR A 190 5.38 18.83 -11.02
CA TYR A 190 5.62 18.52 -12.43
C TYR A 190 4.54 19.11 -13.34
N ASP A 191 3.26 18.93 -13.01
CA ASP A 191 2.14 19.51 -13.77
C ASP A 191 2.22 21.04 -13.82
N ARG A 192 2.60 21.68 -12.72
CA ARG A 192 2.76 23.14 -12.64
C ARG A 192 3.91 23.65 -13.51
N VAL A 193 5.05 22.97 -13.48
CA VAL A 193 6.24 23.33 -14.27
C VAL A 193 5.92 23.25 -15.77
N ILE A 194 5.36 22.13 -16.23
CA ILE A 194 5.01 21.93 -17.64
C ILE A 194 3.97 22.95 -18.13
N ASN A 195 2.95 23.24 -17.32
CA ASN A 195 1.91 24.19 -17.71
C ASN A 195 2.43 25.65 -17.73
N LYS A 196 3.48 25.98 -16.96
CA LYS A 196 4.15 27.30 -17.05
C LYS A 196 4.98 27.43 -18.33
N THR A 197 5.66 26.36 -18.74
CA THR A 197 6.53 26.37 -19.93
C THR A 197 5.73 26.44 -21.25
N LYS A 198 4.44 26.07 -21.22
CA LYS A 198 3.54 26.12 -22.40
C LYS A 198 2.77 27.43 -22.55
N ARG A 199 2.91 28.38 -21.64
CA ARG A 199 2.39 29.76 -21.72
C ARG A 199 3.48 30.73 -22.17
#